data_a0afa441b88bcbdc49288424f171dfd0
#
_entry.id   a0afa441b88bcbdc49288424f171dfd0
#
_cell.length_a   1.000
_cell.length_b   1.000
_cell.length_c   1.000
_cell.angle_alpha   90.00
_cell.angle_beta   90.00
_cell.angle_gamma   90.00
#
_symmetry.space_group_name_H-M   'P 1'
#
loop_
_entity.id
_entity.type
_entity.pdbx_description
1 polymer ?
#
loop_
_entity_poly.entity_id
_entity_poly.type
_entity_poly.pdbx_seq_one_letter_code
_entity_poly.pdbx_strand_id
1 'polypeptide(L)'
;MYPSKALQIMKSVLNGGNAPFLLGGTGVGKSAVVKQLAEELANDREIVSDVINPTAKQFGWIDFRLSLYESVDLGGLPYIGDDNQQKRAFLGNLPIGGEGVLFFDEYAQAHPSVQAIVGQIIYERRLGEYILPEGWKVICAGNRSSDRAGSNALPSHVVGRCSIINFE
;
A
#
# COMPACT_ATOMS: atom_id res chain seq x y z
N MET A 1 -2.30 -10.72 -18.25
CA MET A 1 -2.96 -9.44 -18.72
C MET A 1 -1.89 -8.49 -19.20
N TYR A 2 -2.08 -7.78 -20.33
CA TYR A 2 -1.09 -6.81 -20.81
C TYR A 2 -0.95 -5.61 -19.86
N PRO A 3 0.26 -5.06 -19.65
CA PRO A 3 0.51 -3.95 -18.74
C PRO A 3 -0.39 -2.73 -18.97
N SER A 4 -0.62 -2.35 -20.24
CA SER A 4 -1.49 -1.22 -20.59
C SER A 4 -2.94 -1.38 -20.12
N LYS A 5 -3.48 -2.60 -20.19
CA LYS A 5 -4.82 -2.90 -19.69
C LYS A 5 -4.87 -2.87 -18.16
N ALA A 6 -3.83 -3.35 -17.50
CA ALA A 6 -3.72 -3.28 -16.04
C ALA A 6 -3.69 -1.82 -15.55
N LEU A 7 -2.93 -0.96 -16.22
CA LEU A 7 -2.89 0.49 -15.93
C LEU A 7 -4.27 1.15 -16.02
N GLN A 8 -5.01 0.87 -17.09
CA GLN A 8 -6.36 1.42 -17.27
C GLN A 8 -7.31 0.96 -16.16
N ILE A 9 -7.26 -0.33 -15.81
CA ILE A 9 -8.12 -0.88 -14.74
C ILE A 9 -7.74 -0.26 -13.39
N MET A 10 -6.43 -0.19 -13.05
CA MET A 10 -5.98 0.43 -11.81
C MET A 10 -6.42 1.90 -11.70
N LYS A 11 -6.30 2.68 -12.76
CA LYS A 11 -6.81 4.06 -12.79
C LYS A 11 -8.31 4.13 -12.53
N SER A 12 -9.08 3.28 -13.17
CA SER A 12 -10.53 3.22 -12.96
C SER A 12 -10.88 2.87 -11.52
N VAL A 13 -10.18 1.91 -10.92
CA VAL A 13 -10.36 1.50 -9.53
C VAL A 13 -10.03 2.65 -8.57
N LEU A 14 -8.90 3.34 -8.77
CA LEU A 14 -8.49 4.48 -7.96
C LEU A 14 -9.47 5.65 -8.07
N ASN A 15 -10.00 5.93 -9.26
CA ASN A 15 -11.00 6.96 -9.48
C ASN A 15 -12.33 6.63 -8.78
N GLY A 16 -12.64 5.34 -8.64
CA GLY A 16 -13.77 4.85 -7.86
C GLY A 16 -13.56 4.86 -6.34
N GLY A 17 -12.41 5.34 -5.86
CA GLY A 17 -12.08 5.41 -4.42
C GLY A 17 -11.65 4.07 -3.80
N ASN A 18 -11.43 3.04 -4.60
CA ASN A 18 -11.00 1.73 -4.15
C ASN A 18 -9.48 1.52 -4.32
N ALA A 19 -8.94 0.57 -3.57
CA ALA A 19 -7.54 0.16 -3.70
C ALA A 19 -7.42 -1.01 -4.70
N PRO A 20 -6.62 -0.87 -5.78
CA PRO A 20 -6.30 -1.99 -6.67
C PRO A 20 -5.34 -2.95 -5.97
N PHE A 21 -5.58 -4.24 -6.15
CA PHE A 21 -4.74 -5.33 -5.68
C PHE A 21 -4.28 -6.19 -6.86
N LEU A 22 -2.99 -6.11 -7.21
CA LEU A 22 -2.42 -6.93 -8.27
C LEU A 22 -2.05 -8.31 -7.73
N LEU A 23 -2.68 -9.34 -8.27
CA LEU A 23 -2.41 -10.73 -7.91
C LEU A 23 -1.79 -11.46 -9.10
N GLY A 24 -0.58 -12.00 -8.94
CA GLY A 24 0.12 -12.69 -10.03
C GLY A 24 1.42 -13.33 -9.59
N GLY A 25 2.03 -14.11 -10.47
CA GLY A 25 3.28 -14.80 -10.22
C GLY A 25 4.45 -13.89 -9.85
N THR A 26 5.51 -14.48 -9.30
CA THR A 26 6.75 -13.75 -9.02
C THR A 26 7.43 -13.34 -10.34
N GLY A 27 7.94 -12.13 -10.41
CA GLY A 27 8.73 -11.65 -11.57
C GLY A 27 7.92 -11.24 -12.80
N VAL A 28 6.59 -11.26 -12.76
CA VAL A 28 5.73 -10.86 -13.89
C VAL A 28 5.66 -9.34 -14.12
N GLY A 29 6.35 -8.53 -13.30
CA GLY A 29 6.42 -7.08 -13.48
C GLY A 29 5.36 -6.27 -12.74
N LYS A 30 4.74 -6.80 -11.68
CA LYS A 30 3.73 -6.07 -10.88
C LYS A 30 4.22 -4.72 -10.39
N SER A 31 5.37 -4.70 -9.71
CA SER A 31 5.96 -3.46 -9.16
C SER A 31 6.34 -2.46 -10.26
N ALA A 32 6.79 -2.94 -11.44
CA ALA A 32 7.10 -2.08 -12.58
C ALA A 32 5.84 -1.38 -13.13
N VAL A 33 4.74 -2.10 -13.26
CA VAL A 33 3.47 -1.53 -13.72
C VAL A 33 2.89 -0.53 -12.71
N VAL A 34 3.04 -0.79 -11.40
CA VAL A 34 2.61 0.17 -10.36
C VAL A 34 3.48 1.42 -10.41
N LYS A 35 4.79 1.29 -10.63
CA LYS A 35 5.68 2.44 -10.78
C LYS A 35 5.32 3.27 -12.02
N GLN A 36 5.04 2.63 -13.14
CA GLN A 36 4.55 3.31 -14.35
C GLN A 36 3.23 4.05 -14.07
N LEU A 37 2.32 3.46 -13.30
CA LEU A 37 1.10 4.16 -12.89
C LEU A 37 1.41 5.40 -12.04
N ALA A 38 2.37 5.31 -11.11
CA ALA A 38 2.78 6.46 -10.31
C ALA A 38 3.36 7.58 -11.18
N GLU A 39 4.15 7.25 -12.21
CA GLU A 39 4.67 8.22 -13.20
C GLU A 39 3.54 8.94 -13.94
N GLU A 40 2.50 8.21 -14.37
CA GLU A 40 1.35 8.81 -15.02
C GLU A 40 0.49 9.67 -14.07
N LEU A 41 0.36 9.28 -12.79
CA LEU A 41 -0.36 10.04 -11.77
C LEU A 41 0.42 11.28 -11.32
N ALA A 42 1.73 11.25 -11.40
CA ALA A 42 2.60 12.38 -11.06
C ALA A 42 2.33 13.60 -11.96
N ASN A 43 1.93 13.39 -13.22
CA ASN A 43 1.56 14.46 -14.17
C ASN A 43 2.63 15.56 -14.22
N ASP A 44 3.83 15.19 -14.69
CA ASP A 44 5.03 16.04 -14.82
C ASP A 44 5.67 16.53 -13.50
N ARG A 45 5.15 16.13 -12.34
CA ARG A 45 5.80 16.37 -11.05
C ARG A 45 6.99 15.43 -10.84
N GLU A 46 7.98 15.90 -10.10
CA GLU A 46 9.12 15.09 -9.70
C GLU A 46 8.66 13.96 -8.76
N ILE A 47 8.97 12.70 -9.11
CA ILE A 47 8.73 11.58 -8.20
C ILE A 47 9.85 11.50 -7.16
N VAL A 48 9.46 11.53 -5.90
CA VAL A 48 10.36 11.45 -4.76
C VAL A 48 10.08 10.20 -3.93
N SER A 49 11.12 9.38 -3.71
CA SER A 49 11.00 8.15 -2.95
C SER A 49 11.15 8.41 -1.45
N ASP A 50 10.37 7.71 -0.65
CA ASP A 50 10.39 7.72 0.82
C ASP A 50 10.22 9.11 1.46
N VAL A 51 9.63 10.03 0.73
CA VAL A 51 9.27 11.37 1.25
C VAL A 51 7.82 11.33 1.74
N ILE A 52 7.63 11.47 3.06
CA ILE A 52 6.32 11.35 3.72
C ILE A 52 5.45 12.60 3.58
N ASN A 53 6.02 13.72 3.16
CA ASN A 53 5.31 14.99 2.92
C ASN A 53 5.86 15.70 1.68
N PRO A 54 5.63 15.14 0.48
CA PRO A 54 6.08 15.76 -0.77
C PRO A 54 5.41 17.13 -0.97
N THR A 55 6.17 18.05 -1.55
CA THR A 55 5.68 19.40 -1.90
C THR A 55 4.71 19.35 -3.10
N ALA A 56 4.04 20.47 -3.39
CA ALA A 56 3.14 20.58 -4.55
C ALA A 56 3.80 20.30 -5.91
N LYS A 57 5.13 20.43 -6.01
CA LYS A 57 5.92 20.10 -7.22
C LYS A 57 6.41 18.66 -7.26
N GLN A 58 6.17 17.92 -6.20
CA GLN A 58 6.62 16.55 -6.03
C GLN A 58 5.44 15.60 -5.94
N PHE A 59 5.70 14.34 -6.28
CA PHE A 59 4.76 13.24 -6.12
C PHE A 59 5.46 12.10 -5.38
N GLY A 60 4.93 11.71 -4.23
CA GLY A 60 5.56 10.74 -3.36
C GLY A 60 5.43 9.30 -3.88
N TRP A 61 6.49 8.52 -3.69
CA TRP A 61 6.51 7.08 -3.91
C TRP A 61 7.04 6.39 -2.66
N ILE A 62 6.20 5.63 -1.98
CA ILE A 62 6.61 4.82 -0.82
C ILE A 62 6.27 3.37 -1.10
N ASP A 63 7.29 2.52 -1.07
CA ASP A 63 7.21 1.08 -1.37
C ASP A 63 7.50 0.28 -0.09
N PHE A 64 6.49 -0.40 0.42
CA PHE A 64 6.62 -1.33 1.54
C PHE A 64 6.63 -2.76 1.05
N ARG A 65 7.78 -3.44 1.15
CA ARG A 65 7.87 -4.89 1.02
C ARG A 65 7.45 -5.54 2.32
N LEU A 66 6.18 -5.86 2.43
CA LEU A 66 5.55 -6.28 3.68
C LEU A 66 6.14 -7.54 4.30
N SER A 67 6.78 -8.40 3.49
CA SER A 67 7.49 -9.59 3.98
C SER A 67 8.69 -9.29 4.88
N LEU A 68 9.21 -8.05 4.84
CA LEU A 68 10.36 -7.59 5.63
C LEU A 68 9.97 -6.85 6.90
N TYR A 69 8.66 -6.63 7.14
CA TYR A 69 8.17 -5.82 8.24
C TYR A 69 7.52 -6.67 9.33
N GLU A 70 7.70 -6.23 10.55
CA GLU A 70 6.94 -6.70 11.71
C GLU A 70 5.77 -5.78 12.02
N SER A 71 4.82 -6.25 12.84
CA SER A 71 3.61 -5.49 13.14
C SER A 71 3.91 -4.15 13.83
N VAL A 72 4.97 -4.07 14.62
CA VAL A 72 5.40 -2.85 15.32
C VAL A 72 5.98 -1.80 14.39
N ASP A 73 6.56 -2.22 13.25
CA ASP A 73 7.15 -1.32 12.27
C ASP A 73 6.09 -0.44 11.58
N LEU A 74 4.92 -0.99 11.34
CA LEU A 74 3.79 -0.28 10.73
C LEU A 74 2.76 0.17 11.76
N GLY A 75 2.47 -0.67 12.76
CA GLY A 75 1.47 -0.41 13.79
C GLY A 75 1.91 0.56 14.88
N GLY A 76 3.20 0.89 14.93
CA GLY A 76 3.79 1.76 15.92
C GLY A 76 4.02 1.08 17.28
N LEU A 77 4.95 1.64 18.02
CA LEU A 77 5.30 1.19 19.39
C LEU A 77 4.36 1.85 20.40
N PRO A 78 3.74 1.07 21.31
CA PRO A 78 2.92 1.65 22.37
C PRO A 78 3.80 2.38 23.39
N TYR A 79 3.37 3.54 23.84
CA TYR A 79 3.97 4.28 24.95
C TYR A 79 2.88 4.95 25.80
N ILE A 80 3.23 5.34 27.03
CA ILE A 80 2.33 6.11 27.87
C ILE A 80 2.68 7.60 27.69
N GLY A 81 1.70 8.37 27.25
CA GLY A 81 1.83 9.82 27.11
C GLY A 81 1.76 10.56 28.45
N ASP A 82 2.05 11.86 28.44
CA ASP A 82 2.02 12.73 29.61
C ASP A 82 0.62 12.84 30.26
N ASP A 83 -0.44 12.56 29.47
CA ASP A 83 -1.83 12.47 29.90
C ASP A 83 -2.21 11.12 30.51
N ASN A 84 -1.22 10.26 30.78
CA ASN A 84 -1.36 8.91 31.30
C ASN A 84 -2.25 7.98 30.42
N GLN A 85 -2.35 8.31 29.11
CA GLN A 85 -3.04 7.48 28.12
C GLN A 85 -2.04 6.71 27.28
N GLN A 86 -2.43 5.51 26.84
CA GLN A 86 -1.63 4.73 25.91
C GLN A 86 -1.72 5.36 24.50
N LYS A 87 -0.58 5.69 23.95
CA LYS A 87 -0.40 6.23 22.58
C LYS A 87 0.49 5.30 21.76
N ARG A 88 0.57 5.55 20.46
CA ARG A 88 1.45 4.82 19.55
C ARG A 88 2.41 5.77 18.85
N ALA A 89 3.71 5.47 18.94
CA ALA A 89 4.76 6.14 18.19
C ALA A 89 4.97 5.40 16.87
N PHE A 90 4.58 6.02 15.75
CA PHE A 90 4.83 5.50 14.40
C PHE A 90 6.26 5.81 13.97
N LEU A 91 6.89 4.90 13.20
CA LEU A 91 8.30 5.01 12.80
C LEU A 91 8.58 6.08 11.72
N GLY A 92 7.62 6.95 11.41
CA GLY A 92 7.83 8.09 10.51
C GLY A 92 8.00 7.72 9.03
N ASN A 93 7.58 6.52 8.64
CA ASN A 93 7.62 6.03 7.26
C ASN A 93 6.26 6.08 6.55
N LEU A 94 5.19 6.45 7.27
CA LEU A 94 3.87 6.64 6.71
C LEU A 94 3.67 8.11 6.27
N PRO A 95 2.95 8.34 5.16
CA PRO A 95 2.67 9.70 4.67
C PRO A 95 1.95 10.57 5.70
N ILE A 96 2.36 11.83 5.82
CA ILE A 96 1.71 12.82 6.70
C ILE A 96 1.12 14.01 5.95
N GLY A 97 1.38 14.13 4.64
CA GLY A 97 0.86 15.20 3.80
C GLY A 97 1.23 15.00 2.33
N GLY A 98 0.89 15.95 1.48
CA GLY A 98 1.15 15.91 0.05
C GLY A 98 0.36 14.85 -0.71
N GLU A 99 0.86 14.45 -1.87
CA GLU A 99 0.24 13.47 -2.76
C GLU A 99 1.25 12.41 -3.20
N GLY A 100 0.79 11.19 -3.40
CA GLY A 100 1.67 10.11 -3.84
C GLY A 100 0.98 8.75 -3.96
N VAL A 101 1.80 7.74 -4.16
CA VAL A 101 1.43 6.33 -4.13
C VAL A 101 2.07 5.67 -2.92
N LEU A 102 1.24 5.02 -2.12
CA LEU A 102 1.61 4.11 -1.05
C LEU A 102 1.44 2.68 -1.58
N PHE A 103 2.54 2.03 -1.88
CA PHE A 103 2.55 0.70 -2.48
C PHE A 103 2.90 -0.36 -1.43
N PHE A 104 2.00 -1.31 -1.24
CA PHE A 104 2.20 -2.47 -0.38
C PHE A 104 2.48 -3.71 -1.23
N ASP A 105 3.75 -4.05 -1.38
CA ASP A 105 4.18 -5.24 -2.12
C ASP A 105 4.34 -6.46 -1.20
N GLU A 106 4.32 -7.65 -1.80
CA GLU A 106 4.47 -8.93 -1.11
C GLU A 106 3.44 -9.17 0.02
N TYR A 107 2.22 -8.66 -0.16
CA TYR A 107 1.16 -8.73 0.85
C TYR A 107 0.87 -10.16 1.32
N ALA A 108 0.81 -11.12 0.39
CA ALA A 108 0.50 -12.51 0.70
C ALA A 108 1.61 -13.23 1.49
N GLN A 109 2.83 -12.72 1.44
CA GLN A 109 4.00 -13.25 2.15
C GLN A 109 4.20 -12.61 3.53
N ALA A 110 3.48 -11.53 3.81
CA ALA A 110 3.56 -10.85 5.09
C ALA A 110 2.96 -11.69 6.23
N HIS A 111 3.46 -11.46 7.45
CA HIS A 111 2.85 -12.07 8.63
C HIS A 111 1.38 -11.62 8.78
N PRO A 112 0.45 -12.46 9.23
CA PRO A 112 -0.97 -12.12 9.38
C PRO A 112 -1.24 -10.83 10.18
N SER A 113 -0.44 -10.54 11.20
CA SER A 113 -0.55 -9.29 11.98
C SER A 113 -0.22 -8.04 11.15
N VAL A 114 0.76 -8.12 10.24
CA VAL A 114 1.10 -7.05 9.29
C VAL A 114 -0.02 -6.89 8.27
N GLN A 115 -0.56 -7.99 7.74
CA GLN A 115 -1.70 -7.97 6.82
C GLN A 115 -2.93 -7.29 7.44
N ALA A 116 -3.20 -7.53 8.73
CA ALA A 116 -4.32 -6.90 9.44
C ALA A 116 -4.14 -5.37 9.55
N ILE A 117 -2.93 -4.91 9.88
CA ILE A 117 -2.60 -3.48 9.99
C ILE A 117 -2.75 -2.80 8.62
N VAL A 118 -2.17 -3.37 7.58
CA VAL A 118 -2.28 -2.84 6.21
C VAL A 118 -3.74 -2.87 5.73
N GLY A 119 -4.47 -3.93 6.05
CA GLY A 119 -5.90 -4.03 5.79
C GLY A 119 -6.68 -2.86 6.39
N GLN A 120 -6.37 -2.44 7.61
CA GLN A 120 -7.00 -1.28 8.24
C GLN A 120 -6.67 0.02 7.47
N ILE A 121 -5.43 0.24 7.08
CA ILE A 121 -5.02 1.42 6.27
C ILE A 121 -5.77 1.45 4.93
N ILE A 122 -5.90 0.31 4.26
CA ILE A 122 -6.63 0.20 2.98
C ILE A 122 -8.10 0.59 3.15
N TYR A 123 -8.76 0.13 4.22
CA TYR A 123 -10.20 0.28 4.39
C TYR A 123 -10.62 1.58 5.00
N GLU A 124 -9.96 1.93 6.11
CA GLU A 124 -10.35 3.06 6.94
C GLU A 124 -9.53 4.29 6.60
N ARG A 125 -8.48 4.15 5.79
CA ARG A 125 -7.47 5.18 5.52
C ARG A 125 -6.90 5.75 6.82
N ARG A 126 -6.85 4.90 7.83
CA ARG A 126 -6.36 5.27 9.18
C ARG A 126 -5.78 4.04 9.89
N LEU A 127 -4.98 4.29 10.90
CA LEU A 127 -4.44 3.30 11.81
C LEU A 127 -4.35 3.90 13.20
N GLY A 128 -5.31 3.57 14.09
CA GLY A 128 -5.43 4.25 15.36
C GLY A 128 -5.64 5.76 15.19
N GLU A 129 -4.74 6.57 15.71
CA GLU A 129 -4.78 8.04 15.58
C GLU A 129 -4.19 8.55 14.25
N TYR A 130 -3.42 7.72 13.54
CA TYR A 130 -2.87 8.05 12.25
C TYR A 130 -3.97 8.09 11.18
N ILE A 131 -3.98 9.13 10.35
CA ILE A 131 -4.88 9.30 9.20
C ILE A 131 -4.05 9.44 7.95
N LEU A 132 -4.29 8.56 6.96
CA LEU A 132 -3.64 8.64 5.65
C LEU A 132 -4.18 9.85 4.88
N PRO A 133 -3.31 10.79 4.45
CA PRO A 133 -3.74 11.96 3.69
C PRO A 133 -4.48 11.59 2.39
N GLU A 134 -5.51 12.37 2.02
CA GLU A 134 -6.39 12.08 0.88
C GLU A 134 -5.65 11.98 -0.47
N GLY A 135 -4.58 12.75 -0.63
CA GLY A 135 -3.76 12.75 -1.85
C GLY A 135 -2.99 11.46 -2.11
N TRP A 136 -2.91 10.56 -1.13
CA TRP A 136 -2.18 9.29 -1.27
C TRP A 136 -3.08 8.18 -1.78
N LYS A 137 -2.65 7.54 -2.86
CA LYS A 137 -3.31 6.38 -3.47
C LYS A 137 -2.68 5.11 -2.93
N VAL A 138 -3.51 4.20 -2.41
CA VAL A 138 -3.05 2.90 -1.90
C VAL A 138 -3.16 1.87 -3.00
N ILE A 139 -2.08 1.13 -3.25
CA ILE A 139 -2.01 0.04 -4.21
C ILE A 139 -1.35 -1.15 -3.53
N CYS A 140 -1.87 -2.34 -3.76
CA CYS A 140 -1.34 -3.57 -3.18
C CYS A 140 -0.92 -4.55 -4.28
N ALA A 141 0.09 -5.37 -3.97
CA ALA A 141 0.46 -6.51 -4.79
C ALA A 141 0.77 -7.74 -3.93
N GLY A 142 0.54 -8.91 -4.48
CA GLY A 142 0.85 -10.17 -3.84
C GLY A 142 0.97 -11.30 -4.85
N ASN A 143 1.55 -12.41 -4.41
CA ASN A 143 1.61 -13.63 -5.20
C ASN A 143 0.38 -14.50 -4.92
N ARG A 144 -0.01 -15.31 -5.90
CA ARG A 144 -1.06 -16.30 -5.69
C ARG A 144 -0.58 -17.40 -4.73
N SER A 145 -1.50 -17.93 -3.94
CA SER A 145 -1.22 -19.08 -3.07
C SER A 145 -0.79 -20.33 -3.86
N SER A 146 -1.24 -20.46 -5.12
CA SER A 146 -0.83 -21.53 -6.03
C SER A 146 0.62 -21.46 -6.51
N ASP A 147 1.23 -20.27 -6.46
CA ASP A 147 2.52 -20.03 -7.13
C ASP A 147 3.73 -20.27 -6.22
N ARG A 148 3.53 -20.42 -4.90
CA ARG A 148 4.59 -20.78 -3.94
C ARG A 148 4.08 -21.34 -2.62
N ALA A 149 4.78 -22.35 -2.09
CA ALA A 149 4.70 -22.74 -0.68
C ALA A 149 5.11 -21.53 0.20
N GLY A 150 4.19 -21.03 1.05
CA GLY A 150 4.47 -19.91 1.98
C GLY A 150 3.65 -18.63 1.74
N SER A 151 2.82 -18.54 0.67
CA SER A 151 1.88 -17.43 0.58
C SER A 151 0.60 -17.76 1.36
N ASN A 152 0.24 -16.89 2.29
CA ASN A 152 -1.03 -16.97 3.00
C ASN A 152 -2.20 -16.67 2.05
N ALA A 153 -3.34 -17.33 2.25
CA ALA A 153 -4.56 -16.93 1.57
C ALA A 153 -4.88 -15.46 1.92
N LEU A 154 -5.34 -14.72 0.91
CA LEU A 154 -5.77 -13.34 1.19
C LEU A 154 -6.93 -13.37 2.19
N PRO A 155 -6.84 -12.59 3.29
CA PRO A 155 -7.91 -12.52 4.27
C PRO A 155 -9.22 -12.09 3.61
N SER A 156 -10.35 -12.66 4.04
CA SER A 156 -11.67 -12.38 3.47
C SER A 156 -12.05 -10.88 3.49
N HIS A 157 -11.55 -10.16 4.49
CA HIS A 157 -11.73 -8.71 4.58
C HIS A 157 -10.99 -7.94 3.48
N VAL A 158 -9.88 -8.44 2.94
CA VAL A 158 -9.19 -7.85 1.79
C VAL A 158 -9.94 -8.12 0.49
N VAL A 159 -10.39 -9.36 0.32
CA VAL A 159 -11.11 -9.78 -0.90
C VAL A 159 -12.39 -8.98 -1.12
N GLY A 160 -13.08 -8.58 -0.04
CA GLY A 160 -14.35 -7.84 -0.13
C GLY A 160 -14.22 -6.33 -0.38
N ARG A 161 -13.01 -5.76 -0.31
CA ARG A 161 -12.82 -4.29 -0.32
C ARG A 161 -11.70 -3.78 -1.21
N CYS A 162 -10.89 -4.68 -1.78
CA CYS A 162 -9.94 -4.37 -2.84
C CYS A 162 -10.48 -4.85 -4.18
N SER A 163 -10.15 -4.12 -5.23
CA SER A 163 -10.39 -4.60 -6.59
C SER A 163 -9.23 -5.49 -7.02
N ILE A 164 -9.45 -6.81 -7.01
CA ILE A 164 -8.44 -7.79 -7.39
C ILE A 164 -8.25 -7.80 -8.90
N ILE A 165 -7.01 -7.59 -9.33
CA ILE A 165 -6.58 -7.59 -10.72
C ILE A 165 -5.63 -8.77 -10.93
N ASN A 166 -6.04 -9.78 -11.66
CA ASN A 166 -5.17 -10.89 -12.03
C ASN A 166 -4.18 -10.44 -13.10
N PHE A 167 -2.90 -10.39 -12.73
CA PHE A 167 -1.80 -9.95 -13.56
C PHE A 167 -0.93 -11.14 -13.96
N GLU A 168 -0.83 -11.38 -15.26
CA GLU A 168 -0.07 -12.49 -15.88
C GLU A 168 0.77 -11.94 -17.04
#